data_a73bf37687a3d9aae3952226f85213f8
#
_entry.id   a73bf37687a3d9aae3952226f85213f8
#
_cell.length_a   1.000
_cell.length_b   1.000
_cell.length_c   1.000
_cell.angle_alpha   90.00
_cell.angle_beta   90.00
_cell.angle_gamma   90.00
#
_symmetry.space_group_name_H-M   'P 1'
#
loop_
_entity.id
_entity.type
_entity.pdbx_description
1 polymer ?
#
loop_
_entity_poly.entity_id
_entity_poly.type
_entity_poly.pdbx_seq_one_letter_code
_entity_poly.pdbx_strand_id
1 'polypeptide(L)'
;PSFPCHGSAIIDYRVCPDNESDEAFLRNARAVAEEFSDKTVLLLGCGDSYVQLAARHRDHLPENVIAPYISEDLLNSLINKERFYQLCDQHGVDHPATFIYDKSMGHDFSLPWGPPYIAKPADSVAYWACGDHSLAKVYICQSWEELLESLDHVYAAGYQDHMVLQEFIPGDDSYMRVLTSYSDRNGKVTTMCLGHVLLEEHSPHGIGNHAVILTDCDEELELK
;
A
#
# COMPACT_ATOMS: atom_id res chain seq x y z
N PRO A 1 12.01 3.02 -20.92
CA PRO A 1 12.35 3.86 -19.76
C PRO A 1 13.55 3.25 -19.07
N SER A 2 14.58 4.06 -18.79
CA SER A 2 15.74 3.61 -18.02
C SER A 2 15.38 3.66 -16.54
N PHE A 3 15.14 2.51 -15.94
CA PHE A 3 15.00 2.44 -14.48
C PHE A 3 16.35 2.74 -13.81
N PRO A 4 16.37 3.30 -12.59
CA PRO A 4 17.60 3.68 -11.89
C PRO A 4 18.64 2.57 -11.79
N CYS A 5 18.21 1.32 -11.69
CA CYS A 5 19.10 0.15 -11.56
C CYS A 5 19.76 -0.28 -12.88
N HIS A 6 19.30 0.20 -14.04
CA HIS A 6 19.77 -0.26 -15.36
C HIS A 6 21.27 -0.02 -15.61
N GLY A 7 21.83 1.02 -15.00
CA GLY A 7 23.26 1.37 -15.11
C GLY A 7 24.12 0.88 -13.95
N SER A 8 23.61 0.08 -13.04
CA SER A 8 24.35 -0.39 -11.87
C SER A 8 25.44 -1.40 -12.25
N ALA A 9 26.63 -1.25 -11.69
CA ALA A 9 27.73 -2.20 -11.87
C ALA A 9 27.61 -3.44 -10.95
N ILE A 10 26.68 -3.43 -9.99
CA ILE A 10 26.51 -4.49 -8.98
C ILE A 10 25.14 -5.18 -9.04
N ILE A 11 24.25 -4.68 -9.89
CA ILE A 11 22.90 -5.25 -10.08
C ILE A 11 22.84 -5.88 -11.46
N ASP A 12 22.47 -7.14 -11.51
CA ASP A 12 22.10 -7.81 -12.76
C ASP A 12 20.64 -7.44 -13.08
N TYR A 13 20.48 -6.42 -13.94
CA TYR A 13 19.17 -5.91 -14.33
C TYR A 13 18.58 -6.72 -15.47
N ARG A 14 17.43 -7.34 -15.23
CA ARG A 14 16.69 -8.14 -16.20
C ARG A 14 15.28 -7.61 -16.42
N VAL A 15 14.87 -7.47 -17.64
CA VAL A 15 13.49 -7.14 -17.99
C VAL A 15 12.72 -8.44 -18.20
N CYS A 16 11.72 -8.66 -17.41
CA CYS A 16 10.81 -9.80 -17.52
C CYS A 16 9.43 -9.27 -17.95
N PRO A 17 9.10 -9.29 -19.24
CA PRO A 17 7.77 -8.92 -19.72
C PRO A 17 6.69 -9.79 -19.05
N ASP A 18 5.53 -9.21 -18.81
CA ASP A 18 4.36 -9.89 -18.24
C ASP A 18 4.57 -10.51 -16.84
N ASN A 19 5.59 -10.04 -16.08
CA ASN A 19 5.90 -10.57 -14.75
C ASN A 19 4.78 -10.33 -13.71
N GLU A 20 3.74 -9.60 -14.09
CA GLU A 20 2.52 -9.39 -13.30
C GLU A 20 1.54 -10.56 -13.41
N SER A 21 1.71 -11.45 -14.41
CA SER A 21 0.92 -12.67 -14.52
C SER A 21 1.48 -13.79 -13.63
N ASP A 22 0.60 -14.59 -13.04
CA ASP A 22 0.96 -15.72 -12.18
C ASP A 22 1.93 -16.69 -12.87
N GLU A 23 1.69 -17.01 -14.16
CA GLU A 23 2.51 -17.91 -14.94
C GLU A 23 3.91 -17.36 -15.21
N ALA A 24 4.00 -16.08 -15.61
CA ALA A 24 5.29 -15.46 -15.89
C ALA A 24 6.11 -15.28 -14.61
N PHE A 25 5.48 -14.88 -13.52
CA PHE A 25 6.10 -14.77 -12.21
C PHE A 25 6.74 -16.10 -11.78
N LEU A 26 5.98 -17.19 -11.78
CA LEU A 26 6.49 -18.52 -11.41
C LEU A 26 7.58 -19.02 -12.38
N ARG A 27 7.43 -18.80 -13.66
CA ARG A 27 8.44 -19.16 -14.66
C ARG A 27 9.76 -18.43 -14.40
N ASN A 28 9.70 -17.12 -14.16
CA ASN A 28 10.87 -16.30 -13.90
C ASN A 28 11.53 -16.64 -12.55
N ALA A 29 10.73 -16.87 -11.51
CA ALA A 29 11.25 -17.33 -10.22
C ALA A 29 11.98 -18.67 -10.33
N ARG A 30 11.45 -19.62 -11.09
CA ARG A 30 12.10 -20.92 -11.34
C ARG A 30 13.40 -20.77 -12.11
N ALA A 31 13.42 -19.94 -13.15
CA ALA A 31 14.62 -19.69 -13.96
C ALA A 31 15.76 -19.10 -13.10
N VAL A 32 15.44 -18.15 -12.20
CA VAL A 32 16.43 -17.58 -11.27
C VAL A 32 16.88 -18.63 -10.26
N ALA A 33 15.96 -19.44 -9.74
CA ALA A 33 16.27 -20.50 -8.79
C ALA A 33 17.22 -21.57 -9.39
N GLU A 34 17.03 -21.94 -10.64
CA GLU A 34 17.90 -22.87 -11.37
C GLU A 34 19.30 -22.29 -11.59
N GLU A 35 19.38 -21.03 -12.01
CA GLU A 35 20.65 -20.33 -12.23
C GLU A 35 21.49 -20.24 -10.95
N PHE A 36 20.83 -20.06 -9.80
CA PHE A 36 21.46 -19.98 -8.48
C PHE A 36 21.16 -21.21 -7.63
N SER A 37 21.18 -22.40 -8.23
CA SER A 37 20.80 -23.65 -7.58
C SER A 37 21.67 -24.03 -6.37
N ASP A 38 22.90 -23.50 -6.30
CA ASP A 38 23.83 -23.67 -5.17
C ASP A 38 23.65 -22.61 -4.06
N LYS A 39 22.68 -21.70 -4.19
CA LYS A 39 22.45 -20.56 -3.29
C LYS A 39 21.03 -20.50 -2.79
N THR A 40 20.84 -19.83 -1.67
CA THR A 40 19.52 -19.37 -1.24
C THR A 40 19.20 -18.08 -1.94
N VAL A 41 18.05 -18.01 -2.60
CA VAL A 41 17.52 -16.84 -3.27
C VAL A 41 16.47 -16.18 -2.38
N LEU A 42 16.66 -14.92 -2.04
CA LEU A 42 15.67 -14.11 -1.32
C LEU A 42 14.84 -13.32 -2.32
N LEU A 43 13.53 -13.58 -2.38
CA LEU A 43 12.61 -12.90 -3.28
C LEU A 43 11.89 -11.78 -2.55
N LEU A 44 12.13 -10.53 -2.98
CA LEU A 44 11.53 -9.33 -2.42
C LEU A 44 10.72 -8.58 -3.51
N GLY A 45 9.47 -8.29 -3.22
CA GLY A 45 8.60 -7.45 -4.05
C GLY A 45 8.77 -5.99 -3.68
N CYS A 46 8.92 -5.12 -4.68
CA CYS A 46 9.08 -3.68 -4.49
C CYS A 46 7.78 -2.90 -4.80
N GLY A 47 6.64 -3.49 -4.52
CA GLY A 47 5.32 -2.88 -4.69
C GLY A 47 4.22 -3.88 -4.34
N ASP A 48 3.04 -3.39 -3.97
CA ASP A 48 1.93 -4.20 -3.44
C ASP A 48 1.54 -5.36 -4.37
N SER A 49 1.46 -5.14 -5.69
CA SER A 49 1.13 -6.17 -6.66
C SER A 49 2.16 -7.31 -6.69
N TYR A 50 3.45 -6.99 -6.59
CA TYR A 50 4.51 -8.01 -6.57
C TYR A 50 4.57 -8.74 -5.23
N VAL A 51 4.28 -8.05 -4.13
CA VAL A 51 4.15 -8.67 -2.81
C VAL A 51 2.97 -9.63 -2.78
N GLN A 52 1.83 -9.26 -3.38
CA GLN A 52 0.66 -10.14 -3.52
C GLN A 52 0.97 -11.40 -4.33
N LEU A 53 1.66 -11.25 -5.48
CA LEU A 53 2.11 -12.40 -6.28
C LEU A 53 3.04 -13.32 -5.47
N ALA A 54 4.01 -12.75 -4.77
CA ALA A 54 4.96 -13.52 -3.98
C ALA A 54 4.28 -14.24 -2.81
N ALA A 55 3.34 -13.61 -2.13
CA ALA A 55 2.57 -14.21 -1.03
C ALA A 55 1.65 -15.33 -1.53
N ARG A 56 0.96 -15.12 -2.66
CA ARG A 56 0.06 -16.10 -3.30
C ARG A 56 0.80 -17.37 -3.70
N HIS A 57 2.00 -17.21 -4.23
CA HIS A 57 2.76 -18.32 -4.81
C HIS A 57 3.88 -18.86 -3.91
N ARG A 58 4.04 -18.34 -2.68
CA ARG A 58 5.17 -18.73 -1.80
C ARG A 58 5.35 -20.24 -1.62
N ASP A 59 4.24 -20.98 -1.54
CA ASP A 59 4.25 -22.43 -1.33
C ASP A 59 4.50 -23.23 -2.64
N HIS A 60 4.56 -22.54 -3.79
CA HIS A 60 4.84 -23.09 -5.12
C HIS A 60 6.21 -22.68 -5.67
N LEU A 61 6.98 -21.92 -4.88
CA LEU A 61 8.33 -21.52 -5.24
C LEU A 61 9.31 -22.68 -5.07
N PRO A 62 10.44 -22.71 -5.81
CA PRO A 62 11.51 -23.69 -5.60
C PRO A 62 12.07 -23.65 -4.19
N GLU A 63 12.58 -24.81 -3.70
CA GLU A 63 13.05 -24.97 -2.33
C GLU A 63 14.17 -23.99 -1.92
N ASN A 64 14.99 -23.56 -2.88
CA ASN A 64 16.05 -22.58 -2.64
C ASN A 64 15.58 -21.13 -2.67
N VAL A 65 14.28 -20.86 -2.90
CA VAL A 65 13.70 -19.50 -2.91
C VAL A 65 12.95 -19.24 -1.62
N ILE A 66 13.31 -18.18 -0.94
CA ILE A 66 12.62 -17.69 0.27
C ILE A 66 11.86 -16.42 -0.08
N ALA A 67 10.53 -16.46 0.01
CA ALA A 67 9.64 -15.30 -0.04
C ALA A 67 9.11 -15.03 1.38
N PRO A 68 9.67 -14.06 2.14
CA PRO A 68 9.38 -13.88 3.56
C PRO A 68 8.08 -13.10 3.78
N TYR A 69 6.98 -13.58 3.21
CA TYR A 69 5.68 -12.93 3.30
C TYR A 69 4.70 -13.70 4.17
N ILE A 70 3.75 -12.96 4.73
CA ILE A 70 2.58 -13.48 5.42
C ILE A 70 1.65 -14.22 4.44
N SER A 71 0.57 -14.84 4.95
CA SER A 71 -0.43 -15.45 4.08
C SER A 71 -1.09 -14.41 3.17
N GLU A 72 -1.54 -14.85 1.98
CA GLU A 72 -2.25 -13.98 1.03
C GLU A 72 -3.48 -13.33 1.66
N ASP A 73 -4.26 -14.08 2.45
CA ASP A 73 -5.47 -13.56 3.10
C ASP A 73 -5.18 -12.42 4.09
N LEU A 74 -4.15 -12.59 4.93
CA LEU A 74 -3.72 -11.54 5.84
C LEU A 74 -3.16 -10.34 5.09
N LEU A 75 -2.35 -10.58 4.07
CA LEU A 75 -1.80 -9.52 3.22
C LEU A 75 -2.91 -8.70 2.55
N ASN A 76 -3.89 -9.36 1.96
CA ASN A 76 -5.03 -8.69 1.32
C ASN A 76 -5.86 -7.88 2.33
N SER A 77 -5.94 -8.34 3.57
CA SER A 77 -6.61 -7.60 4.65
C SER A 77 -5.82 -6.35 5.08
N LEU A 78 -4.50 -6.36 4.96
CA LEU A 78 -3.65 -5.21 5.29
C LEU A 78 -3.55 -4.20 4.15
N ILE A 79 -3.56 -4.66 2.89
CA ILE A 79 -3.46 -3.79 1.70
C ILE A 79 -4.79 -3.08 1.42
N ASN A 80 -5.91 -3.78 1.57
CA ASN A 80 -7.24 -3.20 1.39
C ASN A 80 -7.58 -2.30 2.60
N LYS A 81 -7.79 -1.01 2.36
CA LYS A 81 -7.96 -0.02 3.43
C LYS A 81 -9.23 -0.23 4.26
N GLU A 82 -10.31 -0.68 3.65
CA GLU A 82 -11.53 -1.01 4.39
C GLU A 82 -11.26 -2.13 5.39
N ARG A 83 -10.67 -3.24 4.93
CA ARG A 83 -10.33 -4.38 5.79
C ARG A 83 -9.29 -4.02 6.85
N PHE A 84 -8.35 -3.16 6.49
CA PHE A 84 -7.35 -2.66 7.44
C PHE A 84 -7.99 -1.90 8.61
N TYR A 85 -8.94 -0.98 8.34
CA TYR A 85 -9.64 -0.28 9.41
C TYR A 85 -10.56 -1.18 10.23
N GLN A 86 -11.15 -2.20 9.62
CA GLN A 86 -11.88 -3.25 10.36
C GLN A 86 -10.95 -4.03 11.30
N LEU A 87 -9.71 -4.30 10.90
CA LEU A 87 -8.69 -4.89 11.77
C LEU A 87 -8.29 -3.93 12.91
N CYS A 88 -8.14 -2.64 12.64
CA CYS A 88 -7.88 -1.63 13.67
C CYS A 88 -8.98 -1.66 14.74
N ASP A 89 -10.24 -1.65 14.34
CA ASP A 89 -11.37 -1.76 15.28
C ASP A 89 -11.33 -3.05 16.11
N GLN A 90 -11.07 -4.20 15.46
CA GLN A 90 -10.99 -5.49 16.14
C GLN A 90 -9.89 -5.56 17.19
N HIS A 91 -8.79 -4.85 16.94
CA HIS A 91 -7.61 -4.83 17.81
C HIS A 91 -7.54 -3.60 18.73
N GLY A 92 -8.52 -2.69 18.67
CA GLY A 92 -8.54 -1.47 19.47
C GLY A 92 -7.42 -0.50 19.10
N VAL A 93 -7.01 -0.46 17.83
CA VAL A 93 -6.02 0.47 17.31
C VAL A 93 -6.73 1.74 16.84
N ASP A 94 -6.33 2.87 17.38
CA ASP A 94 -6.89 4.17 17.00
C ASP A 94 -6.64 4.48 15.53
N HIS A 95 -7.67 4.98 14.87
CA HIS A 95 -7.60 5.44 13.48
C HIS A 95 -8.60 6.59 13.25
N PRO A 96 -8.47 7.39 12.16
CA PRO A 96 -9.42 8.44 11.84
C PRO A 96 -10.84 7.90 11.71
N ALA A 97 -11.85 8.68 12.11
CA ALA A 97 -13.24 8.33 11.87
C ALA A 97 -13.42 7.98 10.38
N THR A 98 -13.95 6.80 10.12
CA THR A 98 -13.96 6.17 8.79
C THR A 98 -15.37 5.79 8.38
N PHE A 99 -15.73 6.09 7.13
CA PHE A 99 -16.97 5.68 6.49
C PHE A 99 -16.64 4.97 5.17
N ILE A 100 -17.24 3.82 4.95
CA ILE A 100 -17.07 3.07 3.71
C ILE A 100 -18.21 3.44 2.76
N TYR A 101 -17.86 4.06 1.66
CA TYR A 101 -18.79 4.48 0.64
C TYR A 101 -18.85 3.45 -0.49
N ASP A 102 -20.05 3.01 -0.80
CA ASP A 102 -20.40 2.18 -1.96
C ASP A 102 -21.13 3.01 -3.00
N LYS A 103 -20.81 2.80 -4.28
CA LYS A 103 -21.42 3.53 -5.41
C LYS A 103 -22.96 3.50 -5.40
N SER A 104 -23.55 2.41 -4.88
CA SER A 104 -25.02 2.27 -4.81
C SER A 104 -25.69 3.25 -3.86
N MET A 105 -24.92 3.87 -2.95
CA MET A 105 -25.44 4.91 -2.04
C MET A 105 -25.72 6.22 -2.77
N GLY A 106 -25.15 6.43 -3.96
CA GLY A 106 -25.29 7.68 -4.70
C GLY A 106 -24.93 8.88 -3.83
N HIS A 107 -25.77 9.92 -3.84
CA HIS A 107 -25.58 11.10 -2.98
C HIS A 107 -26.42 11.03 -1.68
N ASP A 108 -27.07 9.90 -1.38
CA ASP A 108 -27.92 9.72 -0.21
C ASP A 108 -27.18 9.10 0.97
N PHE A 109 -26.21 9.86 1.50
CA PHE A 109 -25.45 9.51 2.71
C PHE A 109 -25.05 10.76 3.49
N SER A 110 -24.57 10.58 4.71
CA SER A 110 -24.05 11.68 5.53
C SER A 110 -22.85 11.19 6.35
N LEU A 111 -21.95 12.11 6.67
CA LEU A 111 -20.79 11.85 7.52
C LEU A 111 -20.97 12.54 8.87
N PRO A 112 -20.52 11.94 9.97
CA PRO A 112 -20.65 12.53 11.31
C PRO A 112 -19.60 13.63 11.59
N TRP A 113 -18.75 13.98 10.61
CA TRP A 113 -17.75 15.05 10.69
C TRP A 113 -17.92 16.03 9.53
N GLY A 114 -17.31 17.21 9.68
CA GLY A 114 -17.29 18.28 8.69
C GLY A 114 -16.03 18.29 7.82
N PRO A 115 -15.96 19.21 6.85
CA PRO A 115 -14.79 19.34 5.99
C PRO A 115 -13.55 19.83 6.77
N PRO A 116 -12.34 19.57 6.26
CA PRO A 116 -12.06 18.85 5.00
C PRO A 116 -12.36 17.36 5.08
N TYR A 117 -12.84 16.80 3.99
CA TYR A 117 -13.08 15.36 3.87
C TYR A 117 -11.94 14.70 3.12
N ILE A 118 -11.49 13.54 3.60
CA ILE A 118 -10.54 12.69 2.88
C ILE A 118 -11.31 11.60 2.15
N ALA A 119 -11.02 11.42 0.85
CA ALA A 119 -11.51 10.27 0.11
C ALA A 119 -10.35 9.56 -0.58
N LYS A 120 -10.30 8.23 -0.45
CA LYS A 120 -9.26 7.37 -1.03
C LYS A 120 -9.83 6.01 -1.40
N PRO A 121 -9.29 5.32 -2.42
CA PRO A 121 -9.78 4.00 -2.80
C PRO A 121 -9.48 2.96 -1.70
N ALA A 122 -10.41 2.03 -1.49
CA ALA A 122 -10.19 0.88 -0.60
C ALA A 122 -9.10 -0.03 -1.14
N ASP A 123 -9.14 -0.34 -2.43
CA ASP A 123 -8.13 -1.13 -3.15
C ASP A 123 -7.33 -0.25 -4.12
N SER A 124 -6.07 -0.01 -3.77
CA SER A 124 -5.17 0.81 -4.60
C SER A 124 -4.75 0.12 -5.90
N VAL A 125 -4.66 -1.22 -5.90
CA VAL A 125 -4.27 -1.98 -7.11
C VAL A 125 -5.38 -1.93 -8.14
N ALA A 126 -6.61 -2.23 -7.74
CA ALA A 126 -7.79 -2.13 -8.60
C ALA A 126 -8.02 -0.68 -9.08
N TYR A 127 -7.74 0.31 -8.24
CA TYR A 127 -7.88 1.73 -8.57
C TYR A 127 -6.94 2.16 -9.70
N TRP A 128 -5.66 1.84 -9.60
CA TRP A 128 -4.70 2.18 -10.63
C TRP A 128 -4.86 1.35 -11.91
N ALA A 129 -5.46 0.17 -11.81
CA ALA A 129 -5.80 -0.65 -12.97
C ALA A 129 -6.86 0.00 -13.89
N CYS A 130 -7.61 1.01 -13.42
CA CYS A 130 -8.52 1.79 -14.28
C CYS A 130 -7.78 2.55 -15.40
N GLY A 131 -6.48 2.82 -15.24
CA GLY A 131 -5.63 3.42 -16.28
C GLY A 131 -5.90 4.89 -16.54
N ASP A 132 -6.74 5.55 -15.75
CA ASP A 132 -7.04 6.98 -15.88
C ASP A 132 -6.03 7.81 -15.09
N HIS A 133 -5.21 8.57 -15.80
CA HIS A 133 -4.17 9.42 -15.22
C HIS A 133 -4.70 10.71 -14.58
N SER A 134 -5.99 11.00 -14.69
CA SER A 134 -6.62 12.13 -13.99
C SER A 134 -6.97 11.82 -12.54
N LEU A 135 -6.94 10.54 -12.15
CA LEU A 135 -7.24 10.09 -10.81
C LEU A 135 -6.13 10.49 -9.82
N ALA A 136 -6.52 11.00 -8.66
CA ALA A 136 -5.60 11.30 -7.56
C ALA A 136 -5.55 10.14 -6.56
N LYS A 137 -4.40 9.95 -5.90
CA LYS A 137 -4.23 8.91 -4.86
C LYS A 137 -5.10 9.18 -3.63
N VAL A 138 -5.27 10.46 -3.28
CA VAL A 138 -6.09 10.94 -2.16
C VAL A 138 -6.74 12.24 -2.57
N TYR A 139 -8.02 12.38 -2.27
CA TYR A 139 -8.78 13.60 -2.44
C TYR A 139 -8.97 14.28 -1.08
N ILE A 140 -8.65 15.58 -1.00
CA ILE A 140 -8.85 16.41 0.18
C ILE A 140 -9.91 17.46 -0.21
N CYS A 141 -11.16 17.17 0.13
CA CYS A 141 -12.32 17.94 -0.31
C CYS A 141 -12.69 19.00 0.73
N GLN A 142 -12.72 20.26 0.33
CA GLN A 142 -13.00 21.38 1.22
C GLN A 142 -14.51 21.62 1.43
N SER A 143 -15.35 20.95 0.65
CA SER A 143 -16.80 21.03 0.77
C SER A 143 -17.44 19.68 0.47
N TRP A 144 -18.74 19.57 0.79
CA TRP A 144 -19.53 18.38 0.47
C TRP A 144 -19.68 18.19 -1.05
N GLU A 145 -19.83 19.29 -1.78
CA GLU A 145 -19.93 19.30 -3.23
C GLU A 145 -18.67 18.74 -3.87
N GLU A 146 -17.48 19.20 -3.43
CA GLU A 146 -16.20 18.66 -3.90
C GLU A 146 -16.05 17.17 -3.62
N LEU A 147 -16.55 16.70 -2.47
CA LEU A 147 -16.53 15.26 -2.14
C LEU A 147 -17.37 14.48 -3.15
N LEU A 148 -18.60 14.90 -3.40
CA LEU A 148 -19.50 14.23 -4.34
C LEU A 148 -18.94 14.23 -5.77
N GLU A 149 -18.41 15.36 -6.23
CA GLU A 149 -17.76 15.48 -7.55
C GLU A 149 -16.56 14.52 -7.68
N SER A 150 -15.76 14.39 -6.61
CA SER A 150 -14.62 13.48 -6.58
C SER A 150 -15.05 12.01 -6.65
N LEU A 151 -16.12 11.64 -5.94
CA LEU A 151 -16.69 10.29 -5.98
C LEU A 151 -17.23 9.97 -7.38
N ASP A 152 -18.02 10.88 -7.96
CA ASP A 152 -18.56 10.73 -9.31
C ASP A 152 -17.43 10.56 -10.34
N HIS A 153 -16.37 11.37 -10.23
CA HIS A 153 -15.20 11.29 -11.12
C HIS A 153 -14.51 9.91 -11.03
N VAL A 154 -14.27 9.43 -9.82
CA VAL A 154 -13.62 8.11 -9.59
C VAL A 154 -14.43 6.98 -10.23
N TYR A 155 -15.74 6.97 -10.00
CA TYR A 155 -16.59 5.90 -10.54
C TYR A 155 -16.86 6.04 -12.04
N ALA A 156 -16.81 7.26 -12.59
CA ALA A 156 -16.86 7.50 -14.04
C ALA A 156 -15.60 6.98 -14.75
N ALA A 157 -14.44 7.02 -14.07
CA ALA A 157 -13.18 6.46 -14.57
C ALA A 157 -13.15 4.93 -14.58
N GLY A 158 -14.17 4.25 -14.02
CA GLY A 158 -14.33 2.80 -14.10
C GLY A 158 -13.98 2.04 -12.82
N TYR A 159 -13.63 2.72 -11.72
CA TYR A 159 -13.43 2.06 -10.42
C TYR A 159 -14.71 1.37 -9.96
N GLN A 160 -14.61 0.15 -9.41
CA GLN A 160 -15.77 -0.68 -9.08
C GLN A 160 -15.86 -1.06 -7.60
N ASP A 161 -14.81 -0.79 -6.81
CA ASP A 161 -14.77 -1.11 -5.39
C ASP A 161 -15.12 0.12 -4.54
N HIS A 162 -15.08 -0.04 -3.22
CA HIS A 162 -15.46 0.98 -2.26
C HIS A 162 -14.47 2.16 -2.19
N MET A 163 -14.98 3.32 -1.81
CA MET A 163 -14.17 4.44 -1.36
C MET A 163 -14.17 4.53 0.16
N VAL A 164 -13.01 4.82 0.72
CA VAL A 164 -12.84 5.08 2.14
C VAL A 164 -12.88 6.58 2.34
N LEU A 165 -13.90 7.05 3.04
CA LEU A 165 -14.04 8.44 3.46
C LEU A 165 -13.59 8.58 4.91
N GLN A 166 -12.79 9.62 5.20
CA GLN A 166 -12.26 9.81 6.55
C GLN A 166 -12.31 11.28 6.97
N GLU A 167 -12.33 11.50 8.26
CA GLU A 167 -12.05 12.81 8.81
C GLU A 167 -10.61 13.23 8.51
N PHE A 168 -10.42 14.52 8.35
CA PHE A 168 -9.08 15.09 8.20
C PHE A 168 -8.44 15.27 9.58
N ILE A 169 -7.30 14.64 9.80
CA ILE A 169 -6.48 14.89 10.99
C ILE A 169 -5.64 16.13 10.74
N PRO A 170 -5.83 17.23 11.50
CA PRO A 170 -5.09 18.46 11.27
C PRO A 170 -3.61 18.30 11.67
N GLY A 171 -2.76 19.02 10.97
CA GLY A 171 -1.32 19.04 11.17
C GLY A 171 -0.58 19.23 9.86
N ASP A 172 0.69 19.52 9.95
CA ASP A 172 1.60 19.55 8.82
C ASP A 172 2.52 18.32 8.81
N ASP A 173 3.41 18.22 7.84
CA ASP A 173 4.32 17.07 7.65
C ASP A 173 5.12 16.74 8.93
N SER A 174 5.43 17.74 9.76
CA SER A 174 6.23 17.54 10.98
C SER A 174 5.52 16.70 12.07
N TYR A 175 4.20 16.55 11.99
CA TYR A 175 3.44 15.66 12.88
C TYR A 175 3.45 14.21 12.45
N MET A 176 3.86 13.93 11.21
CA MET A 176 3.87 12.58 10.67
C MET A 176 4.97 11.73 11.29
N ARG A 177 4.60 10.53 11.69
CA ARG A 177 5.53 9.49 12.15
C ARG A 177 5.30 8.22 11.34
N VAL A 178 6.37 7.53 11.05
CA VAL A 178 6.32 6.23 10.39
C VAL A 178 7.08 5.21 11.21
N LEU A 179 6.40 4.15 11.63
CA LEU A 179 7.01 3.02 12.29
C LEU A 179 7.15 1.87 11.29
N THR A 180 8.39 1.49 11.01
CA THR A 180 8.69 0.30 10.21
C THR A 180 9.13 -0.81 11.14
N SER A 181 8.52 -1.99 11.02
CA SER A 181 8.87 -3.14 11.83
C SER A 181 9.02 -4.40 11.00
N TYR A 182 9.83 -5.33 11.49
CA TYR A 182 9.94 -6.68 10.96
C TYR A 182 9.59 -7.69 12.02
N SER A 183 8.63 -8.55 11.70
CA SER A 183 8.22 -9.68 12.54
C SER A 183 8.78 -10.98 11.95
N ASP A 184 9.32 -11.83 12.82
CA ASP A 184 9.77 -13.17 12.43
C ASP A 184 8.57 -14.10 12.13
N ARG A 185 8.88 -15.34 11.71
CA ARG A 185 7.85 -16.36 11.40
C ARG A 185 6.94 -16.75 12.57
N ASN A 186 7.29 -16.37 13.80
CA ASN A 186 6.50 -16.63 15.00
C ASN A 186 5.65 -15.40 15.40
N GLY A 187 5.66 -14.35 14.57
CA GLY A 187 4.98 -13.10 14.85
C GLY A 187 5.70 -12.19 15.85
N LYS A 188 6.93 -12.52 16.24
CA LYS A 188 7.71 -11.70 17.15
C LYS A 188 8.37 -10.57 16.39
N VAL A 189 8.09 -9.33 16.77
CA VAL A 189 8.80 -8.15 16.27
C VAL A 189 10.27 -8.22 16.72
N THR A 190 11.18 -8.24 15.78
CA THR A 190 12.63 -8.37 16.03
C THR A 190 13.41 -7.11 15.68
N THR A 191 12.83 -6.25 14.86
CA THR A 191 13.42 -4.98 14.46
C THR A 191 12.33 -3.95 14.31
N MET A 192 12.55 -2.77 14.84
CA MET A 192 11.69 -1.59 14.64
C MET A 192 12.56 -0.37 14.35
N CYS A 193 12.01 0.55 13.57
CA CYS A 193 12.62 1.85 13.31
C CYS A 193 11.51 2.89 13.22
N LEU A 194 11.52 3.84 14.14
CA LEU A 194 10.64 4.99 14.10
C LEU A 194 11.28 6.07 13.23
N GLY A 195 10.48 6.69 12.39
CA GLY A 195 10.86 7.80 11.55
C GLY A 195 10.02 9.04 11.79
N HIS A 196 10.68 10.19 11.92
CA HIS A 196 10.07 11.51 11.88
C HIS A 196 10.09 12.02 10.45
N VAL A 197 8.93 12.27 9.89
CA VAL A 197 8.80 12.79 8.53
C VAL A 197 9.10 14.29 8.53
N LEU A 198 10.04 14.68 7.66
CA LEU A 198 10.39 16.09 7.45
C LEU A 198 9.74 16.67 6.20
N LEU A 199 9.41 15.82 5.24
CA LEU A 199 8.80 16.22 3.98
C LEU A 199 7.98 15.07 3.41
N GLU A 200 6.74 15.36 3.09
CA GLU A 200 5.83 14.49 2.33
C GLU A 200 5.95 14.76 0.82
N GLU A 201 5.52 13.80 0.03
CA GLU A 201 5.32 13.97 -1.41
C GLU A 201 3.97 14.67 -1.65
N HIS A 202 4.00 15.86 -2.24
CA HIS A 202 2.80 16.67 -2.47
C HIS A 202 2.24 16.58 -3.90
N SER A 203 2.82 15.73 -4.76
CA SER A 203 2.24 15.51 -6.09
C SER A 203 0.92 14.72 -6.00
N PRO A 204 -0.01 14.89 -6.96
CA PRO A 204 -1.31 14.20 -6.93
C PRO A 204 -1.22 12.67 -6.85
N HIS A 205 -0.15 12.08 -7.39
CA HIS A 205 0.08 10.64 -7.38
C HIS A 205 0.98 10.18 -6.22
N GLY A 206 1.71 11.10 -5.59
CA GLY A 206 2.67 10.82 -4.55
C GLY A 206 2.18 11.12 -3.13
N ILE A 207 1.11 11.88 -2.98
CA ILE A 207 0.58 12.28 -1.67
C ILE A 207 0.40 11.08 -0.72
N GLY A 208 0.88 11.24 0.52
CA GLY A 208 0.92 10.18 1.51
C GLY A 208 2.11 9.23 1.37
N ASN A 209 3.10 9.56 0.53
CA ASN A 209 4.43 8.96 0.55
C ASN A 209 5.41 9.94 1.20
N HIS A 210 6.37 9.41 1.95
CA HIS A 210 7.35 10.21 2.65
C HIS A 210 8.58 10.45 1.76
N ALA A 211 8.92 11.72 1.49
CA ALA A 211 10.08 12.09 0.68
C ALA A 211 11.36 12.18 1.51
N VAL A 212 11.28 12.66 2.74
CA VAL A 212 12.39 12.76 3.68
C VAL A 212 11.98 12.33 5.07
N ILE A 213 12.69 11.34 5.62
CA ILE A 213 12.48 10.80 6.96
C ILE A 213 13.81 10.81 7.70
N LEU A 214 13.81 11.26 8.94
CA LEU A 214 14.90 11.02 9.88
C LEU A 214 14.52 9.95 10.88
N THR A 215 15.47 9.11 11.24
CA THR A 215 15.29 8.18 12.37
C THR A 215 15.07 8.97 13.66
N ASP A 216 14.08 8.55 14.41
CA ASP A 216 13.68 9.15 15.68
C ASP A 216 13.68 8.08 16.78
N CYS A 217 13.56 8.52 18.02
CA CYS A 217 13.43 7.63 19.17
C CYS A 217 12.35 8.24 20.09
N ASP A 218 11.20 7.59 20.12
CA ASP A 218 10.10 7.97 21.00
C ASP A 218 9.54 6.70 21.64
N GLU A 219 9.98 6.44 22.89
CA GLU A 219 9.62 5.23 23.62
C GLU A 219 8.10 5.09 23.83
N GLU A 220 7.36 6.20 23.92
CA GLU A 220 5.91 6.15 24.09
C GLU A 220 5.19 5.70 22.82
N LEU A 221 5.70 6.08 21.65
CA LEU A 221 5.18 5.64 20.35
C LEU A 221 5.61 4.22 19.99
N GLU A 222 6.82 3.81 20.38
CA GLU A 222 7.35 2.47 20.10
C GLU A 222 6.68 1.36 20.93
N LEU A 223 6.06 1.72 22.06
CA LEU A 223 5.40 0.78 22.99
C LEU A 223 3.88 0.66 22.80
N LYS A 224 3.30 1.46 21.93
CA LYS A 224 1.87 1.39 21.58
C LYS A 224 1.65 0.48 20.38
#